data_8b394133bbb865a4b712767f0a479a2e
#
_entry.id   8b394133bbb865a4b712767f0a479a2e
#
_cell.length_a   1.000
_cell.length_b   1.000
_cell.length_c   1.000
_cell.angle_alpha   90.00
_cell.angle_beta   90.00
_cell.angle_gamma   90.00
#
_symmetry.space_group_name_H-M   'P 1'
#
loop_
_entity.id
_entity.type
_entity.pdbx_description
1 polymer ?
#
loop_
_entity_poly.entity_id
_entity_poly.type
_entity_poly.pdbx_seq_one_letter_code
_entity_poly.pdbx_strand_id
1 'polypeptide(L)'
;MTPKRGSGAWIRYGERLADGEIAFAAAHYRTAILQPWETEAAARLKDLRDDMVILAYRCLSSARDFEPAHRRASGLGFAEAQRRGWLARRASGRTLEWSTYPGHYQMRVWDEAYRRRWIERVLEATAGTPFDGIMADNDVFDDYYGLDLRSLAPDDAAAPHDLAGLRAALGDFVDDVGRSLTDEGLLLVPNIAEARREAGRWERHAAWGGGFDECWLGWGDKALFDEETALAQAPQLDGPGLCIVRTPSGGVGPRFDRSASALYGLAAFWVFGGGPDHIDDSAGDSESACSIGSASASSAGPADPAGPVSSAGPADPAGPVSSAGPASPAGSAEARSRAAGALRLPRGAALRTYAATGADDYSRTPWFPALDADLGAPLGEAAKEDGVWRRDFEGGVVAVVLGEGRGGTVRLPAGLRAPGPTGDPDGRALGSEMPLAAGSGIIALRA
;
A
#
# COMPACT_ATOMS: atom_id res chain seq x y z
N MET A 1 24.23 0.24 13.70
CA MET A 1 23.27 -0.75 14.25
C MET A 1 22.95 -1.70 13.12
N THR A 2 22.91 -3.00 13.36
CA THR A 2 22.46 -3.96 12.34
C THR A 2 20.95 -3.72 12.14
N PRO A 3 20.47 -3.55 10.89
CA PRO A 3 19.04 -3.38 10.62
C PRO A 3 18.26 -4.58 11.14
N LYS A 4 17.18 -4.34 11.86
CA LYS A 4 16.28 -5.41 12.30
C LYS A 4 15.46 -5.91 11.09
N ARG A 5 15.11 -7.19 11.08
CA ARG A 5 14.17 -7.77 10.12
C ARG A 5 12.73 -7.43 10.52
N GLY A 6 12.44 -6.14 10.69
CA GLY A 6 11.10 -5.69 11.06
C GLY A 6 10.08 -5.89 9.95
N SER A 7 8.80 -5.77 10.29
CA SER A 7 7.66 -5.91 9.37
C SER A 7 7.15 -4.57 8.83
N GLY A 8 7.78 -3.44 9.17
CA GLY A 8 7.25 -2.11 8.93
C GLY A 8 7.35 -1.63 7.48
N ALA A 9 6.30 -0.94 7.00
CA ALA A 9 6.31 -0.08 5.82
C ALA A 9 6.26 1.39 6.26
N TRP A 10 7.10 2.23 5.68
CA TRP A 10 7.15 3.67 5.93
C TRP A 10 6.47 4.43 4.81
N ILE A 11 5.27 4.96 5.07
CA ILE A 11 4.54 5.79 4.12
C ILE A 11 4.71 7.24 4.57
N ARG A 12 5.33 8.07 3.75
CA ARG A 12 5.69 9.42 4.13
C ARG A 12 5.44 10.42 3.00
N TYR A 13 4.35 11.14 3.12
CA TYR A 13 3.98 12.25 2.24
C TYR A 13 4.04 13.57 3.03
N GLY A 14 4.21 14.70 2.36
CA GLY A 14 4.16 16.01 2.96
C GLY A 14 5.50 16.71 3.05
N GLU A 15 5.86 17.24 4.22
CA GLU A 15 7.03 18.09 4.44
C GLU A 15 8.36 17.40 4.14
N ARG A 16 9.42 18.21 3.94
CA ARG A 16 10.78 17.73 3.72
C ARG A 16 11.20 16.78 4.84
N LEU A 17 11.84 15.68 4.44
CA LEU A 17 12.34 14.66 5.35
C LEU A 17 13.62 15.14 6.04
N ALA A 18 13.64 15.02 7.38
CA ALA A 18 14.84 15.31 8.16
C ALA A 18 15.80 14.12 8.18
N ASP A 19 17.11 14.40 8.31
CA ASP A 19 18.15 13.37 8.36
C ASP A 19 17.91 12.31 9.44
N GLY A 20 17.42 12.72 10.60
CA GLY A 20 17.08 11.82 11.69
C GLY A 20 15.89 10.89 11.38
N GLU A 21 14.89 11.37 10.62
CA GLU A 21 13.77 10.57 10.16
C GLU A 21 14.24 9.51 9.16
N ILE A 22 15.11 9.88 8.22
CA ILE A 22 15.68 8.97 7.23
C ILE A 22 16.49 7.87 7.90
N ALA A 23 17.38 8.24 8.85
CA ALA A 23 18.17 7.27 9.60
C ALA A 23 17.31 6.33 10.44
N PHE A 24 16.26 6.86 11.08
CA PHE A 24 15.29 6.06 11.82
C PHE A 24 14.54 5.10 10.90
N ALA A 25 14.07 5.59 9.75
CA ALA A 25 13.34 4.76 8.79
C ALA A 25 14.20 3.62 8.26
N ALA A 26 15.46 3.88 7.90
CA ALA A 26 16.40 2.83 7.48
C ALA A 26 16.64 1.75 8.55
N ALA A 27 16.58 2.13 9.84
CA ALA A 27 16.76 1.17 10.92
C ALA A 27 15.55 0.28 11.20
N HIS A 28 14.32 0.78 10.93
CA HIS A 28 13.09 0.15 11.44
C HIS A 28 12.09 -0.31 10.36
N TYR A 29 12.21 0.18 9.10
CA TYR A 29 11.26 -0.17 8.04
C TYR A 29 11.95 -0.92 6.92
N ARG A 30 11.21 -1.80 6.23
CA ARG A 30 11.70 -2.59 5.09
C ARG A 30 11.30 -2.01 3.74
N THR A 31 10.19 -1.30 3.73
CA THR A 31 9.71 -0.61 2.53
C THR A 31 9.43 0.84 2.84
N ALA A 32 9.51 1.70 1.82
CA ALA A 32 9.09 3.08 1.91
C ALA A 32 8.27 3.50 0.70
N ILE A 33 7.27 4.35 0.92
CA ILE A 33 6.55 5.05 -0.15
C ILE A 33 6.75 6.54 0.09
N LEU A 34 7.44 7.20 -0.84
CA LEU A 34 7.82 8.60 -0.75
C LEU A 34 7.23 9.39 -1.91
N GLN A 35 7.23 10.71 -1.78
CA GLN A 35 6.91 11.58 -2.91
C GLN A 35 7.99 11.45 -4.01
N PRO A 36 7.62 11.56 -5.30
CA PRO A 36 8.54 11.29 -6.40
C PRO A 36 9.71 12.29 -6.52
N TRP A 37 9.66 13.40 -5.82
CA TRP A 37 10.76 14.39 -5.76
C TRP A 37 11.72 14.16 -4.59
N GLU A 38 11.45 13.19 -3.70
CA GLU A 38 12.30 12.87 -2.55
C GLU A 38 13.47 11.93 -2.93
N THR A 39 14.09 12.18 -4.09
CA THR A 39 15.17 11.34 -4.65
C THR A 39 16.43 11.34 -3.77
N GLU A 40 16.74 12.47 -3.11
CA GLU A 40 17.85 12.55 -2.17
C GLU A 40 17.61 11.69 -0.92
N ALA A 41 16.38 11.74 -0.38
CA ALA A 41 16.01 10.90 0.75
C ALA A 41 16.02 9.41 0.38
N ALA A 42 15.54 9.05 -0.81
CA ALA A 42 15.60 7.69 -1.33
C ALA A 42 17.05 7.19 -1.49
N ALA A 43 17.94 8.03 -2.01
CA ALA A 43 19.37 7.70 -2.12
C ALA A 43 19.99 7.42 -0.74
N ARG A 44 19.71 8.29 0.23
CA ARG A 44 20.24 8.12 1.61
C ARG A 44 19.67 6.89 2.30
N LEU A 45 18.40 6.54 2.07
CA LEU A 45 17.83 5.29 2.57
C LEU A 45 18.57 4.09 1.99
N LYS A 46 18.83 4.08 0.68
CA LYS A 46 19.61 3.02 0.01
C LYS A 46 21.06 2.94 0.51
N ASP A 47 21.70 4.06 0.79
CA ASP A 47 23.04 4.08 1.36
C ASP A 47 23.11 3.51 2.78
N LEU A 48 22.04 3.70 3.58
CA LEU A 48 21.93 3.20 4.93
C LEU A 48 21.42 1.75 4.99
N ARG A 49 20.57 1.37 4.01
CA ARG A 49 19.93 0.06 3.92
C ARG A 49 19.63 -0.28 2.46
N ASP A 50 20.51 -0.99 1.81
CA ASP A 50 20.47 -1.30 0.38
C ASP A 50 19.33 -2.28 0.00
N ASP A 51 18.92 -3.15 0.92
CA ASP A 51 17.80 -4.11 0.76
C ASP A 51 16.41 -3.49 0.96
N MET A 52 16.30 -2.21 1.34
CA MET A 52 15.01 -1.52 1.50
C MET A 52 14.35 -1.27 0.15
N VAL A 53 13.09 -1.67 -0.02
CA VAL A 53 12.31 -1.36 -1.22
C VAL A 53 11.71 0.04 -1.10
N ILE A 54 12.00 0.91 -2.06
CA ILE A 54 11.56 2.32 -2.04
C ILE A 54 10.73 2.61 -3.28
N LEU A 55 9.46 3.02 -3.08
CA LEU A 55 8.52 3.32 -4.14
C LEU A 55 8.23 4.82 -4.22
N ALA A 56 8.13 5.34 -5.43
CA ALA A 56 7.65 6.70 -5.67
C ALA A 56 6.11 6.70 -5.80
N TYR A 57 5.43 7.55 -5.04
CA TYR A 57 3.98 7.73 -5.16
C TYR A 57 3.60 8.30 -6.53
N ARG A 58 2.58 7.74 -7.19
CA ARG A 58 2.00 8.27 -8.44
C ARG A 58 0.49 8.07 -8.45
N CYS A 59 -0.25 9.08 -8.92
CA CYS A 59 -1.69 8.97 -9.11
C CYS A 59 -2.02 8.54 -10.55
N LEU A 60 -2.82 7.49 -10.71
CA LEU A 60 -3.29 6.99 -12.02
C LEU A 60 -4.42 7.84 -12.59
N SER A 61 -5.35 8.24 -11.73
CA SER A 61 -6.70 8.66 -12.15
C SER A 61 -6.93 10.16 -12.18
N SER A 62 -6.09 10.98 -11.52
CA SER A 62 -6.30 12.43 -11.49
C SER A 62 -5.09 13.25 -11.91
N ALA A 63 -5.37 14.44 -12.48
CA ALA A 63 -4.43 15.55 -12.53
C ALA A 63 -4.84 16.60 -11.49
N ARG A 64 -3.86 17.26 -10.88
CA ARG A 64 -4.08 18.26 -9.83
C ARG A 64 -3.68 19.63 -10.32
N ASP A 65 -4.57 20.64 -10.23
CA ASP A 65 -4.30 21.99 -10.74
C ASP A 65 -3.36 22.79 -9.83
N PHE A 66 -3.23 22.40 -8.57
CA PHE A 66 -2.33 23.03 -7.59
C PHE A 66 -0.90 22.46 -7.59
N GLU A 67 -0.63 21.35 -8.32
CA GLU A 67 0.72 20.78 -8.37
C GLU A 67 1.68 21.65 -9.20
N PRO A 68 2.80 22.12 -8.63
CA PRO A 68 3.79 22.88 -9.38
C PRO A 68 4.53 21.99 -10.39
N ALA A 69 5.05 22.60 -11.45
CA ALA A 69 5.66 21.88 -12.57
C ALA A 69 6.83 20.95 -12.19
N HIS A 70 7.52 21.25 -11.10
CA HIS A 70 8.70 20.50 -10.64
C HIS A 70 8.39 19.49 -9.50
N ARG A 71 7.14 19.46 -9.00
CA ARG A 71 6.70 18.54 -7.95
C ARG A 71 5.34 17.99 -8.31
N ARG A 72 5.30 16.89 -9.04
CA ARG A 72 4.06 16.26 -9.50
C ARG A 72 4.00 14.83 -9.03
N ALA A 73 2.95 14.51 -8.32
CA ALA A 73 2.58 13.15 -7.99
C ALA A 73 1.61 12.55 -9.04
N SER A 74 0.91 13.40 -9.81
CA SER A 74 -0.09 13.00 -10.80
C SER A 74 0.46 12.34 -12.08
N GLY A 75 1.77 12.16 -12.23
CA GLY A 75 2.39 11.68 -13.48
C GLY A 75 2.35 12.73 -14.61
N LEU A 76 1.17 13.27 -14.95
CA LEU A 76 0.98 14.36 -15.91
C LEU A 76 0.48 15.63 -15.24
N GLY A 77 0.98 16.80 -15.66
CA GLY A 77 0.51 18.08 -15.14
C GLY A 77 -0.86 18.47 -15.70
N PHE A 78 -1.68 19.12 -14.87
CA PHE A 78 -3.03 19.59 -15.23
C PHE A 78 -3.06 20.39 -16.55
N ALA A 79 -2.16 21.37 -16.73
CA ALA A 79 -2.11 22.19 -17.92
C ALA A 79 -1.78 21.38 -19.21
N GLU A 80 -0.95 20.33 -19.13
CA GLU A 80 -0.70 19.42 -20.24
C GLU A 80 -1.95 18.60 -20.56
N ALA A 81 -2.57 18.02 -19.53
CA ALA A 81 -3.80 17.22 -19.65
C ALA A 81 -4.93 18.05 -20.28
N GLN A 82 -5.10 19.31 -19.84
CA GLN A 82 -6.11 20.21 -20.36
C GLN A 82 -5.88 20.54 -21.85
N ARG A 83 -4.65 20.92 -22.25
CA ARG A 83 -4.33 21.21 -23.65
C ARG A 83 -4.51 20.02 -24.58
N ARG A 84 -4.28 18.81 -24.08
CA ARG A 84 -4.39 17.56 -24.84
C ARG A 84 -5.80 16.98 -24.85
N GLY A 85 -6.74 17.54 -24.08
CA GLY A 85 -8.11 17.03 -23.95
C GLY A 85 -8.22 15.72 -23.17
N TRP A 86 -7.27 15.44 -22.27
CA TRP A 86 -7.24 14.21 -21.47
C TRP A 86 -7.97 14.31 -20.13
N LEU A 87 -8.52 15.47 -19.79
CA LEU A 87 -9.42 15.63 -18.66
C LEU A 87 -10.82 15.14 -19.06
N ALA A 88 -11.43 14.31 -18.22
CA ALA A 88 -12.82 13.91 -18.41
C ALA A 88 -13.75 15.12 -18.33
N ARG A 89 -14.78 15.15 -19.16
CA ARG A 89 -15.75 16.24 -19.25
C ARG A 89 -17.17 15.74 -19.07
N ARG A 90 -17.98 16.56 -18.45
CA ARG A 90 -19.43 16.35 -18.37
C ARG A 90 -20.10 16.78 -19.68
N ALA A 91 -21.32 16.34 -19.91
CA ALA A 91 -22.17 16.78 -21.04
C ALA A 91 -22.34 18.30 -21.12
N SER A 92 -22.20 19.00 -19.98
CA SER A 92 -22.19 20.47 -19.92
C SER A 92 -20.91 21.11 -20.46
N GLY A 93 -19.90 20.33 -20.85
CA GLY A 93 -18.58 20.82 -21.26
C GLY A 93 -17.63 21.13 -20.09
N ARG A 94 -18.10 21.09 -18.83
CA ARG A 94 -17.24 21.32 -17.66
C ARG A 94 -16.35 20.11 -17.40
N THR A 95 -15.10 20.37 -17.01
CA THR A 95 -14.18 19.33 -16.56
C THR A 95 -14.73 18.66 -15.30
N LEU A 96 -14.55 17.34 -15.19
CA LEU A 96 -14.98 16.56 -14.05
C LEU A 96 -13.94 16.70 -12.92
N GLU A 97 -14.29 17.47 -11.92
CA GLU A 97 -13.55 17.61 -10.66
C GLU A 97 -14.10 16.64 -9.63
N TRP A 98 -13.24 16.07 -8.80
CA TRP A 98 -13.62 15.17 -7.72
C TRP A 98 -14.31 15.94 -6.59
N SER A 99 -15.53 15.53 -6.25
CA SER A 99 -16.32 16.27 -5.27
C SER A 99 -15.75 16.24 -3.84
N THR A 100 -15.00 15.18 -3.51
CA THR A 100 -14.38 14.99 -2.20
C THR A 100 -12.98 15.58 -2.12
N TYR A 101 -12.35 15.87 -3.27
CA TYR A 101 -10.99 16.39 -3.35
C TYR A 101 -10.90 17.57 -4.32
N PRO A 102 -11.17 18.81 -3.85
CA PRO A 102 -11.05 20.02 -4.68
C PRO A 102 -9.68 20.14 -5.33
N GLY A 103 -9.66 20.53 -6.61
CA GLY A 103 -8.45 20.65 -7.41
C GLY A 103 -7.95 19.33 -8.02
N HIS A 104 -8.63 18.20 -7.77
CA HIS A 104 -8.36 16.95 -8.44
C HIS A 104 -9.34 16.76 -9.58
N TYR A 105 -8.83 16.55 -10.79
CA TYR A 105 -9.61 16.41 -12.01
C TYR A 105 -9.43 15.02 -12.59
N GLN A 106 -10.55 14.32 -12.85
CA GLN A 106 -10.55 12.99 -13.42
C GLN A 106 -9.85 12.97 -14.79
N MET A 107 -8.89 12.07 -14.94
CA MET A 107 -8.24 11.80 -16.22
C MET A 107 -9.04 10.78 -17.04
N ARG A 108 -8.93 10.86 -18.36
CA ARG A 108 -9.52 9.89 -19.29
C ARG A 108 -8.66 8.63 -19.32
N VAL A 109 -8.71 7.83 -18.25
CA VAL A 109 -7.91 6.59 -18.08
C VAL A 109 -8.24 5.53 -19.14
N TRP A 110 -9.37 5.69 -19.85
CA TRP A 110 -9.77 4.89 -21.01
C TRP A 110 -9.13 5.35 -22.32
N ASP A 111 -8.43 6.47 -22.35
CA ASP A 111 -7.77 7.02 -23.54
C ASP A 111 -6.32 6.48 -23.62
N GLU A 112 -6.04 5.69 -24.67
CA GLU A 112 -4.72 5.08 -24.86
C GLU A 112 -3.58 6.11 -25.01
N ALA A 113 -3.88 7.28 -25.64
CA ALA A 113 -2.86 8.32 -25.81
C ALA A 113 -2.50 8.97 -24.47
N TYR A 114 -3.48 9.11 -23.56
CA TYR A 114 -3.24 9.51 -22.19
C TYR A 114 -2.38 8.46 -21.46
N ARG A 115 -2.78 7.17 -21.47
CA ARG A 115 -2.07 6.09 -20.80
C ARG A 115 -0.61 6.05 -21.25
N ARG A 116 -0.37 6.04 -22.55
CA ARG A 116 0.98 6.03 -23.13
C ARG A 116 1.80 7.23 -22.66
N ARG A 117 1.24 8.43 -22.69
CA ARG A 117 1.96 9.64 -22.27
C ARG A 117 2.24 9.66 -20.78
N TRP A 118 1.32 9.17 -19.97
CA TRP A 118 1.53 9.01 -18.52
C TRP A 118 2.71 8.06 -18.26
N ILE A 119 2.74 6.90 -18.91
CA ILE A 119 3.81 5.91 -18.80
C ILE A 119 5.17 6.53 -19.20
N GLU A 120 5.25 7.18 -20.34
CA GLU A 120 6.47 7.86 -20.80
C GLU A 120 6.99 8.84 -19.73
N ARG A 121 6.11 9.68 -19.18
CA ARG A 121 6.48 10.67 -18.17
C ARG A 121 6.93 10.06 -16.86
N VAL A 122 6.29 8.98 -16.44
CA VAL A 122 6.66 8.29 -15.20
C VAL A 122 8.00 7.59 -15.36
N LEU A 123 8.24 6.91 -16.49
CA LEU A 123 9.52 6.31 -16.81
C LEU A 123 10.63 7.37 -16.88
N GLU A 124 10.43 8.48 -17.62
CA GLU A 124 11.37 9.61 -17.68
C GLU A 124 11.73 10.15 -16.28
N ALA A 125 10.74 10.24 -15.38
CA ALA A 125 10.92 10.80 -14.05
C ALA A 125 11.51 9.81 -13.03
N THR A 126 11.42 8.51 -13.29
CA THR A 126 11.92 7.46 -12.40
C THR A 126 13.29 6.93 -12.84
N ALA A 127 13.62 7.06 -14.12
CA ALA A 127 14.88 6.59 -14.69
C ALA A 127 16.09 7.23 -13.99
N GLY A 128 17.03 6.38 -13.53
CA GLY A 128 18.25 6.83 -12.86
C GLY A 128 18.05 7.39 -11.45
N THR A 129 16.86 7.27 -10.88
CA THR A 129 16.57 7.57 -9.48
C THR A 129 16.80 6.34 -8.59
N PRO A 130 16.91 6.51 -7.27
CA PRO A 130 17.06 5.40 -6.33
C PRO A 130 15.76 4.63 -6.04
N PHE A 131 14.64 4.98 -6.67
CA PHE A 131 13.40 4.26 -6.51
C PHE A 131 13.43 2.90 -7.21
N ASP A 132 12.93 1.86 -6.54
CA ASP A 132 12.80 0.52 -7.10
C ASP A 132 11.56 0.38 -8.00
N GLY A 133 10.65 1.36 -7.96
CA GLY A 133 9.42 1.38 -8.73
C GLY A 133 8.48 2.47 -8.24
N ILE A 134 7.19 2.27 -8.50
CA ILE A 134 6.14 3.20 -8.09
C ILE A 134 5.06 2.51 -7.26
N MET A 135 4.50 3.24 -6.31
CA MET A 135 3.16 2.96 -5.78
C MET A 135 2.15 3.78 -6.59
N ALA A 136 1.24 3.08 -7.28
CA ALA A 136 0.26 3.71 -8.16
C ALA A 136 -1.09 3.81 -7.44
N ASP A 137 -1.47 5.02 -7.08
CA ASP A 137 -2.67 5.31 -6.32
C ASP A 137 -3.89 5.53 -7.22
N ASN A 138 -5.08 5.35 -6.64
CA ASN A 138 -6.38 5.55 -7.29
C ASN A 138 -6.69 4.56 -8.43
N ASP A 139 -6.37 3.27 -8.21
CA ASP A 139 -6.98 2.15 -8.89
C ASP A 139 -8.39 1.93 -8.31
N VAL A 140 -9.34 2.77 -8.76
CA VAL A 140 -10.65 2.98 -8.16
C VAL A 140 -11.55 1.77 -8.32
N PHE A 141 -12.23 1.36 -7.23
CA PHE A 141 -13.24 0.30 -7.27
C PHE A 141 -14.67 0.83 -7.29
N ASP A 142 -14.98 1.82 -6.48
CA ASP A 142 -16.31 2.42 -6.32
C ASP A 142 -16.29 3.93 -6.59
N ASP A 143 -17.45 4.57 -6.63
CA ASP A 143 -17.54 6.03 -6.83
C ASP A 143 -17.24 6.81 -5.54
N TYR A 144 -15.98 6.78 -5.12
CA TYR A 144 -15.49 7.53 -3.95
C TYR A 144 -15.40 9.02 -4.17
N TYR A 145 -15.39 9.45 -5.44
CA TYR A 145 -15.06 10.83 -5.81
C TYR A 145 -16.24 11.60 -6.38
N GLY A 146 -17.43 10.99 -6.45
CA GLY A 146 -18.61 11.61 -7.04
C GLY A 146 -18.46 11.83 -8.55
N LEU A 147 -17.96 10.81 -9.23
CA LEU A 147 -17.65 10.86 -10.67
C LEU A 147 -18.91 11.03 -11.51
N ASP A 148 -20.04 10.42 -11.10
CA ASP A 148 -21.27 10.43 -11.87
C ASP A 148 -21.02 10.15 -13.37
N LEU A 149 -20.53 8.95 -13.67
CA LEU A 149 -20.08 8.55 -15.01
C LEU A 149 -21.13 8.74 -16.11
N ARG A 150 -22.44 8.68 -15.73
CA ARG A 150 -23.56 8.91 -16.68
C ARG A 150 -23.63 10.36 -17.18
N SER A 151 -23.02 11.29 -16.46
CA SER A 151 -22.95 12.71 -16.84
C SER A 151 -21.79 13.05 -17.77
N LEU A 152 -20.96 12.08 -18.15
CA LEU A 152 -19.85 12.28 -19.07
C LEU A 152 -20.33 12.75 -20.44
N ALA A 153 -19.45 13.47 -21.15
CA ALA A 153 -19.76 14.05 -22.45
C ALA A 153 -20.08 12.92 -23.48
N PRO A 154 -21.19 13.01 -24.21
CA PRO A 154 -21.63 11.98 -25.13
C PRO A 154 -20.77 11.86 -26.40
N ASP A 155 -19.93 12.85 -26.67
CA ASP A 155 -18.96 12.86 -27.76
C ASP A 155 -17.69 12.05 -27.45
N ASP A 156 -17.50 11.63 -26.20
CA ASP A 156 -16.45 10.69 -25.81
C ASP A 156 -16.97 9.24 -25.87
N ALA A 157 -16.97 8.67 -27.08
CA ALA A 157 -17.53 7.34 -27.33
C ALA A 157 -16.79 6.21 -26.58
N ALA A 158 -15.57 6.46 -26.11
CA ALA A 158 -14.79 5.50 -25.33
C ALA A 158 -15.01 5.64 -23.80
N ALA A 159 -15.73 6.69 -23.36
CA ALA A 159 -15.95 6.91 -21.94
C ALA A 159 -16.80 5.79 -21.32
N PRO A 160 -16.42 5.32 -20.13
CA PRO A 160 -17.23 4.33 -19.42
C PRO A 160 -18.56 4.93 -18.97
N HIS A 161 -19.62 4.18 -19.09
CA HIS A 161 -20.95 4.61 -18.65
C HIS A 161 -21.26 4.22 -17.21
N ASP A 162 -20.44 3.34 -16.62
CA ASP A 162 -20.60 2.82 -15.28
C ASP A 162 -19.25 2.48 -14.64
N LEU A 163 -19.29 2.10 -13.37
CA LEU A 163 -18.10 1.73 -12.61
C LEU A 163 -17.42 0.46 -13.11
N ALA A 164 -18.17 -0.48 -13.69
CA ALA A 164 -17.57 -1.69 -14.24
C ALA A 164 -16.70 -1.37 -15.46
N GLY A 165 -17.16 -0.48 -16.34
CA GLY A 165 -16.37 0.03 -17.45
C GLY A 165 -15.14 0.83 -17.00
N LEU A 166 -15.27 1.63 -15.93
CA LEU A 166 -14.14 2.37 -15.38
C LEU A 166 -13.10 1.41 -14.79
N ARG A 167 -13.53 0.39 -14.01
CA ARG A 167 -12.63 -0.64 -13.49
C ARG A 167 -11.90 -1.40 -14.59
N ALA A 168 -12.60 -1.75 -15.67
CA ALA A 168 -11.98 -2.40 -16.82
C ALA A 168 -10.88 -1.51 -17.44
N ALA A 169 -11.17 -0.23 -17.68
CA ALA A 169 -10.21 0.72 -18.23
C ALA A 169 -8.99 0.93 -17.29
N LEU A 170 -9.21 0.97 -15.98
CA LEU A 170 -8.13 1.04 -14.99
C LEU A 170 -7.30 -0.25 -14.95
N GLY A 171 -7.94 -1.42 -15.02
CA GLY A 171 -7.22 -2.69 -15.10
C GLY A 171 -6.32 -2.76 -16.34
N ASP A 172 -6.81 -2.33 -17.50
CA ASP A 172 -5.99 -2.25 -18.72
C ASP A 172 -4.85 -1.23 -18.56
N PHE A 173 -5.10 -0.11 -17.88
CA PHE A 173 -4.05 0.88 -17.61
C PHE A 173 -2.99 0.33 -16.66
N VAL A 174 -3.37 -0.37 -15.59
CA VAL A 174 -2.44 -1.04 -14.68
C VAL A 174 -1.57 -2.06 -15.44
N ASP A 175 -2.17 -2.85 -16.35
CA ASP A 175 -1.44 -3.81 -17.17
C ASP A 175 -0.44 -3.13 -18.13
N ASP A 176 -0.82 -2.00 -18.76
CA ASP A 176 0.05 -1.22 -19.64
C ASP A 176 1.24 -0.62 -18.88
N VAL A 177 0.98 -0.04 -17.70
CA VAL A 177 2.00 0.52 -16.81
C VAL A 177 2.93 -0.59 -16.30
N GLY A 178 2.34 -1.68 -15.81
CA GLY A 178 3.09 -2.80 -15.24
C GLY A 178 4.06 -3.41 -16.23
N ARG A 179 3.60 -3.67 -17.45
CA ARG A 179 4.44 -4.17 -18.55
C ARG A 179 5.61 -3.23 -18.80
N SER A 180 5.32 -1.94 -18.98
CA SER A 180 6.34 -0.94 -19.32
C SER A 180 7.36 -0.73 -18.21
N LEU A 181 6.94 -0.74 -16.93
CA LEU A 181 7.86 -0.64 -15.80
C LEU A 181 8.71 -1.91 -15.64
N THR A 182 8.12 -3.09 -15.84
CA THR A 182 8.84 -4.36 -15.75
C THR A 182 9.93 -4.48 -16.81
N ASP A 183 9.68 -3.98 -18.02
CA ASP A 183 10.68 -3.94 -19.11
C ASP A 183 11.90 -3.08 -18.73
N GLU A 184 11.73 -2.09 -17.87
CA GLU A 184 12.79 -1.24 -17.31
C GLU A 184 13.33 -1.75 -15.97
N GLY A 185 12.88 -2.90 -15.50
CA GLY A 185 13.29 -3.49 -14.21
C GLY A 185 12.70 -2.81 -12.98
N LEU A 186 11.63 -2.05 -13.13
CA LEU A 186 10.95 -1.33 -12.06
C LEU A 186 9.69 -2.09 -11.59
N LEU A 187 9.34 -1.92 -10.32
CA LEU A 187 8.13 -2.49 -9.73
C LEU A 187 6.92 -1.56 -9.94
N LEU A 188 5.76 -2.15 -10.19
CA LEU A 188 4.47 -1.49 -10.04
C LEU A 188 3.75 -2.09 -8.83
N VAL A 189 3.35 -1.25 -7.89
CA VAL A 189 2.58 -1.62 -6.69
C VAL A 189 1.32 -0.74 -6.64
N PRO A 190 0.22 -1.13 -7.29
CA PRO A 190 -1.02 -0.36 -7.23
C PRO A 190 -1.65 -0.38 -5.84
N ASN A 191 -2.33 0.70 -5.47
CA ASN A 191 -3.31 0.72 -4.38
C ASN A 191 -4.58 0.04 -4.86
N ILE A 192 -4.74 -1.26 -4.56
CA ILE A 192 -5.81 -2.11 -5.10
C ILE A 192 -7.03 -2.04 -4.17
N ALA A 193 -7.75 -0.94 -4.28
CA ALA A 193 -8.92 -0.72 -3.44
C ALA A 193 -9.94 -1.86 -3.60
N GLU A 194 -10.50 -2.29 -2.47
CA GLU A 194 -11.61 -3.24 -2.41
C GLU A 194 -11.34 -4.59 -3.13
N ALA A 195 -10.07 -5.00 -3.26
CA ALA A 195 -9.69 -6.22 -3.99
C ALA A 195 -10.48 -7.46 -3.55
N ARG A 196 -10.82 -7.56 -2.26
CA ARG A 196 -11.63 -8.64 -1.69
C ARG A 196 -13.05 -8.78 -2.29
N ARG A 197 -13.56 -7.74 -2.96
CA ARG A 197 -14.92 -7.72 -3.55
C ARG A 197 -14.97 -8.24 -4.98
N GLU A 198 -13.83 -8.47 -5.61
CA GLU A 198 -13.74 -8.96 -6.99
C GLU A 198 -12.66 -10.04 -7.10
N ALA A 199 -13.09 -11.27 -7.32
CA ALA A 199 -12.16 -12.41 -7.45
C ALA A 199 -11.15 -12.19 -8.57
N GLY A 200 -9.87 -12.46 -8.29
CA GLY A 200 -8.77 -12.30 -9.25
C GLY A 200 -8.27 -10.86 -9.42
N ARG A 201 -8.89 -9.86 -8.79
CA ARG A 201 -8.47 -8.46 -8.92
C ARG A 201 -7.09 -8.24 -8.29
N TRP A 202 -6.87 -8.76 -7.09
CA TRP A 202 -5.57 -8.65 -6.44
C TRP A 202 -4.48 -9.30 -7.26
N GLU A 203 -4.66 -10.54 -7.66
CA GLU A 203 -3.70 -11.33 -8.43
C GLU A 203 -3.35 -10.67 -9.76
N ARG A 204 -4.34 -10.11 -10.47
CA ARG A 204 -4.14 -9.40 -11.73
C ARG A 204 -3.29 -8.14 -11.53
N HIS A 205 -3.70 -7.28 -10.60
CA HIS A 205 -3.09 -5.96 -10.45
C HIS A 205 -1.73 -6.04 -9.73
N ALA A 206 -1.56 -6.99 -8.80
CA ALA A 206 -0.30 -7.19 -8.09
C ALA A 206 0.76 -7.96 -8.90
N ALA A 207 0.41 -8.54 -10.06
CA ALA A 207 1.31 -9.36 -10.88
C ALA A 207 2.57 -8.62 -11.37
N TRP A 208 2.56 -7.28 -11.36
CA TRP A 208 3.61 -6.44 -11.91
C TRP A 208 4.66 -5.97 -10.88
N GLY A 209 4.62 -6.50 -9.68
CA GLY A 209 5.59 -6.17 -8.63
C GLY A 209 5.02 -6.24 -7.22
N GLY A 210 3.71 -6.21 -7.08
CA GLY A 210 3.04 -6.29 -5.81
C GLY A 210 1.77 -5.45 -5.72
N GLY A 211 1.14 -5.42 -4.55
CA GLY A 211 -0.07 -4.66 -4.27
C GLY A 211 0.00 -3.93 -2.93
N PHE A 212 -0.75 -2.84 -2.84
CA PHE A 212 -0.99 -2.09 -1.62
C PHE A 212 -2.48 -2.12 -1.28
N ASP A 213 -2.82 -2.56 -0.07
CA ASP A 213 -4.16 -2.45 0.51
C ASP A 213 -4.14 -1.39 1.62
N GLU A 214 -4.70 -0.24 1.36
CA GLU A 214 -4.73 0.87 2.31
C GLU A 214 -5.77 0.72 3.41
N CYS A 215 -6.67 -0.26 3.32
CA CYS A 215 -7.78 -0.46 4.22
C CYS A 215 -7.78 -1.84 4.88
N TRP A 216 -6.60 -2.28 5.29
CA TRP A 216 -6.44 -3.54 6.00
C TRP A 216 -7.27 -3.56 7.28
N LEU A 217 -8.27 -4.46 7.32
CA LEU A 217 -9.20 -4.75 8.42
C LEU A 217 -10.19 -3.64 8.78
N GLY A 218 -10.31 -2.61 7.98
CA GLY A 218 -11.29 -1.56 8.24
C GLY A 218 -10.94 -0.19 7.68
N TRP A 219 -11.85 0.76 7.91
CA TRP A 219 -11.73 2.15 7.51
C TRP A 219 -11.24 3.06 8.66
N GLY A 220 -10.79 2.48 9.74
CA GLY A 220 -10.35 3.16 10.95
C GLY A 220 -10.78 2.40 12.21
N ASP A 221 -10.58 2.99 13.37
CA ASP A 221 -10.87 2.37 14.66
C ASP A 221 -12.37 2.19 14.95
N LYS A 222 -13.24 2.86 14.20
CA LYS A 222 -14.69 2.84 14.37
C LYS A 222 -15.44 2.12 13.25
N ALA A 223 -14.74 1.64 12.23
CA ALA A 223 -15.30 0.98 11.08
C ALA A 223 -14.50 -0.28 10.75
N LEU A 224 -14.35 -1.15 11.75
CA LEU A 224 -13.72 -2.44 11.58
C LEU A 224 -14.57 -3.31 10.66
N PHE A 225 -13.92 -4.05 9.79
CA PHE A 225 -14.58 -5.09 9.01
C PHE A 225 -15.01 -6.23 9.93
N ASP A 226 -16.15 -6.85 9.62
CA ASP A 226 -16.54 -8.10 10.25
C ASP A 226 -15.52 -9.21 9.93
N GLU A 227 -15.65 -10.35 10.60
CA GLU A 227 -14.70 -11.44 10.44
C GLU A 227 -14.66 -11.99 9.00
N GLU A 228 -15.81 -12.11 8.34
CA GLU A 228 -15.90 -12.61 6.97
C GLU A 228 -15.16 -11.69 6.00
N THR A 229 -15.39 -10.39 6.10
CA THR A 229 -14.71 -9.36 5.30
C THR A 229 -13.21 -9.32 5.58
N ALA A 230 -12.80 -9.41 6.84
CA ALA A 230 -11.39 -9.44 7.23
C ALA A 230 -10.66 -10.69 6.69
N LEU A 231 -11.30 -11.85 6.74
CA LEU A 231 -10.75 -13.10 6.19
C LEU A 231 -10.67 -13.05 4.66
N ALA A 232 -11.57 -12.34 3.99
CA ALA A 232 -11.50 -12.16 2.54
C ALA A 232 -10.28 -11.33 2.07
N GLN A 233 -9.65 -10.56 2.98
CA GLN A 233 -8.39 -9.86 2.68
C GLN A 233 -7.14 -10.73 2.89
N ALA A 234 -7.21 -11.78 3.70
CA ALA A 234 -6.05 -12.59 4.08
C ALA A 234 -5.26 -13.15 2.87
N PRO A 235 -5.88 -13.63 1.78
CA PRO A 235 -5.16 -14.14 0.60
C PRO A 235 -4.25 -13.12 -0.07
N GLN A 236 -4.50 -11.81 0.11
CA GLN A 236 -3.63 -10.76 -0.42
C GLN A 236 -2.20 -10.86 0.15
N LEU A 237 -2.06 -11.40 1.36
CA LEU A 237 -0.76 -11.62 1.99
C LEU A 237 0.06 -12.73 1.33
N ASP A 238 -0.52 -13.56 0.50
CA ASP A 238 0.18 -14.63 -0.22
C ASP A 238 0.88 -14.13 -1.50
N GLY A 239 0.74 -12.86 -1.82
CA GLY A 239 1.38 -12.23 -2.96
C GLY A 239 0.44 -12.10 -4.17
N PRO A 240 0.99 -11.93 -5.39
CA PRO A 240 2.41 -12.04 -5.77
C PRO A 240 3.24 -10.80 -5.39
N GLY A 241 4.53 -10.99 -5.20
CA GLY A 241 5.50 -9.90 -5.07
C GLY A 241 5.45 -9.16 -3.72
N LEU A 242 5.59 -7.83 -3.76
CA LEU A 242 5.53 -6.99 -2.57
C LEU A 242 4.09 -6.78 -2.14
N CYS A 243 3.75 -7.20 -0.93
CA CYS A 243 2.46 -6.90 -0.32
C CYS A 243 2.64 -5.85 0.78
N ILE A 244 1.97 -4.72 0.63
CA ILE A 244 1.91 -3.68 1.67
C ILE A 244 0.46 -3.61 2.14
N VAL A 245 0.21 -3.83 3.42
CA VAL A 245 -1.10 -3.61 4.01
C VAL A 245 -1.04 -2.50 5.05
N ARG A 246 -2.04 -1.63 5.06
CA ARG A 246 -2.09 -0.48 5.94
C ARG A 246 -3.42 -0.43 6.69
N THR A 247 -3.35 -0.42 8.02
CA THR A 247 -4.53 -0.18 8.86
C THR A 247 -4.71 1.31 9.09
N PRO A 248 -5.85 1.90 8.69
CA PRO A 248 -6.20 3.27 9.06
C PRO A 248 -6.55 3.30 10.55
N SER A 249 -5.72 3.95 11.36
CA SER A 249 -5.84 3.95 12.81
C SER A 249 -6.66 5.12 13.39
N GLY A 250 -7.43 5.81 12.56
CA GLY A 250 -8.42 6.82 12.99
C GLY A 250 -7.86 8.10 13.57
N GLY A 251 -6.64 8.47 13.25
CA GLY A 251 -6.11 9.79 13.57
C GLY A 251 -4.69 9.77 14.13
N VAL A 252 -3.98 10.81 13.79
CA VAL A 252 -2.61 11.09 14.23
C VAL A 252 -2.68 12.19 15.28
N GLY A 253 -3.05 11.84 16.50
CA GLY A 253 -2.84 12.75 17.63
C GLY A 253 -1.37 12.76 18.04
N PRO A 254 -0.92 13.76 18.84
CA PRO A 254 0.41 13.72 19.44
C PRO A 254 0.61 12.51 20.35
N ARG A 255 -0.43 11.78 20.63
CA ARG A 255 -0.45 10.47 21.23
C ARG A 255 -0.99 9.52 20.19
N PHE A 256 -0.20 8.53 19.87
CA PHE A 256 -0.68 7.36 19.16
C PHE A 256 -1.48 6.50 20.16
N ASP A 257 -2.54 7.09 20.67
CA ASP A 257 -3.44 6.44 21.66
C ASP A 257 -4.15 5.20 21.09
N ARG A 258 -3.85 4.88 19.82
CA ARG A 258 -4.48 3.81 19.06
C ARG A 258 -3.48 2.76 18.62
N SER A 259 -2.42 2.62 19.40
CA SER A 259 -1.54 1.47 19.30
C SER A 259 -2.29 0.14 19.35
N ALA A 260 -3.48 0.12 19.96
CA ALA A 260 -4.35 -1.06 19.96
C ALA A 260 -4.85 -1.38 18.53
N SER A 261 -5.33 -0.40 17.75
CA SER A 261 -5.73 -0.63 16.35
C SER A 261 -4.53 -0.97 15.46
N ALA A 262 -3.39 -0.32 15.66
CA ALA A 262 -2.16 -0.65 14.97
C ALA A 262 -1.68 -2.07 15.34
N LEU A 263 -1.76 -2.42 16.61
CA LEU A 263 -1.42 -3.75 17.08
C LEU A 263 -2.39 -4.82 16.58
N TYR A 264 -3.68 -4.50 16.47
CA TYR A 264 -4.68 -5.37 15.87
C TYR A 264 -4.34 -5.71 14.42
N GLY A 265 -4.07 -4.70 13.60
CA GLY A 265 -3.71 -4.89 12.20
C GLY A 265 -2.40 -5.66 12.04
N LEU A 266 -1.38 -5.36 12.87
CA LEU A 266 -0.12 -6.08 12.87
C LEU A 266 -0.28 -7.54 13.33
N ALA A 267 -1.10 -7.79 14.36
CA ALA A 267 -1.36 -9.15 14.82
C ALA A 267 -2.04 -10.00 13.73
N ALA A 268 -3.05 -9.44 13.05
CA ALA A 268 -3.68 -10.13 11.93
C ALA A 268 -2.71 -10.37 10.76
N PHE A 269 -1.86 -9.39 10.45
CA PHE A 269 -0.79 -9.53 9.45
C PHE A 269 0.12 -10.73 9.77
N TRP A 270 0.54 -10.90 11.02
CA TRP A 270 1.35 -12.04 11.44
C TRP A 270 0.57 -13.36 11.44
N VAL A 271 -0.66 -13.36 11.94
CA VAL A 271 -1.49 -14.57 12.01
C VAL A 271 -1.76 -15.13 10.62
N PHE A 272 -2.20 -14.30 9.68
CA PHE A 272 -2.58 -14.76 8.35
C PHE A 272 -1.40 -14.80 7.36
N GLY A 273 -0.49 -13.85 7.42
CA GLY A 273 0.67 -13.80 6.52
C GLY A 273 1.86 -14.64 6.96
N GLY A 274 1.93 -15.08 8.21
CA GLY A 274 3.09 -15.82 8.71
C GLY A 274 4.35 -14.98 8.88
N GLY A 275 4.26 -13.66 8.72
CA GLY A 275 5.38 -12.74 8.88
C GLY A 275 5.85 -12.07 7.59
N PRO A 276 6.94 -11.30 7.65
CA PRO A 276 7.39 -10.45 6.54
C PRO A 276 8.01 -11.24 5.37
N ASP A 277 8.59 -12.39 5.62
CA ASP A 277 9.22 -13.22 4.57
C ASP A 277 8.45 -14.52 4.43
N HIS A 278 7.88 -14.74 3.26
CA HIS A 278 7.34 -16.03 2.90
C HIS A 278 8.03 -16.47 1.61
N ILE A 279 8.71 -17.62 1.67
CA ILE A 279 9.17 -18.35 0.51
C ILE A 279 8.18 -19.51 0.39
N ASP A 280 7.42 -19.54 -0.69
CA ASP A 280 6.60 -20.70 -0.99
C ASP A 280 7.51 -21.80 -1.50
N ASP A 281 7.91 -22.71 -0.63
CA ASP A 281 8.71 -23.89 -0.99
C ASP A 281 7.92 -24.89 -1.89
N SER A 282 6.62 -24.62 -2.16
CA SER A 282 5.79 -25.47 -3.02
C SER A 282 5.99 -25.23 -4.52
N ALA A 283 6.78 -24.23 -4.93
CA ALA A 283 7.13 -23.98 -6.33
C ALA A 283 8.25 -24.89 -6.84
N GLY A 284 8.28 -26.16 -6.42
CA GLY A 284 9.03 -27.23 -7.04
C GLY A 284 8.35 -27.62 -8.36
N ASP A 285 9.00 -27.29 -9.48
CA ASP A 285 8.82 -27.83 -10.82
C ASP A 285 7.40 -28.22 -11.24
N SER A 286 6.56 -27.25 -11.61
CA SER A 286 5.45 -27.49 -12.52
C SER A 286 5.36 -26.38 -13.57
N GLU A 287 6.02 -26.60 -14.71
CA GLU A 287 5.55 -26.07 -15.99
C GLU A 287 4.13 -26.61 -16.23
N SER A 288 3.11 -25.86 -15.84
CA SER A 288 1.75 -26.16 -16.24
C SER A 288 1.07 -24.90 -16.78
N ALA A 289 0.78 -24.99 -18.06
CA ALA A 289 0.08 -24.01 -18.84
C ALA A 289 -1.29 -23.68 -18.19
N CYS A 290 -1.52 -22.39 -17.93
CA CYS A 290 -2.80 -21.88 -17.49
C CYS A 290 -3.82 -21.95 -18.64
N SER A 291 -4.71 -22.95 -18.60
CA SER A 291 -5.91 -22.99 -19.44
C SER A 291 -7.03 -22.24 -18.69
N ILE A 292 -7.48 -21.16 -19.29
CA ILE A 292 -8.61 -20.35 -18.80
C ILE A 292 -9.91 -21.16 -18.94
N GLY A 293 -10.42 -21.66 -17.83
CA GLY A 293 -11.75 -22.24 -17.74
C GLY A 293 -12.76 -21.20 -17.23
N SER A 294 -13.73 -20.88 -18.08
CA SER A 294 -14.87 -20.01 -17.73
C SER A 294 -15.78 -20.67 -16.70
N ALA A 295 -15.93 -20.07 -15.52
CA ALA A 295 -16.95 -20.43 -14.54
C ALA A 295 -17.93 -19.28 -14.36
N SER A 296 -19.21 -19.63 -14.47
CA SER A 296 -20.38 -18.78 -14.45
C SER A 296 -20.66 -18.14 -13.10
N ALA A 297 -21.10 -16.88 -13.15
CA ALA A 297 -21.48 -16.04 -12.02
C ALA A 297 -22.70 -16.59 -11.25
N SER A 298 -22.63 -16.55 -9.93
CA SER A 298 -23.75 -16.72 -9.02
C SER A 298 -23.86 -15.47 -8.12
N SER A 299 -25.04 -14.86 -8.22
CA SER A 299 -25.76 -13.86 -7.45
C SER A 299 -25.08 -13.12 -6.28
N ALA A 300 -25.09 -11.78 -6.43
CA ALA A 300 -24.75 -10.77 -5.46
C ALA A 300 -25.61 -10.79 -4.18
N GLY A 301 -24.95 -10.72 -3.03
CA GLY A 301 -25.53 -10.32 -1.75
C GLY A 301 -25.65 -8.79 -1.62
N PRO A 302 -26.42 -8.26 -0.64
CA PRO A 302 -26.69 -6.84 -0.51
C PRO A 302 -25.44 -6.05 -0.18
N ALA A 303 -25.31 -4.88 -0.83
CA ALA A 303 -24.20 -3.97 -0.65
C ALA A 303 -24.22 -3.31 0.74
N ASP A 304 -23.11 -3.39 1.44
CA ASP A 304 -22.82 -2.54 2.60
C ASP A 304 -22.74 -1.07 2.20
N PRO A 305 -23.21 -0.15 3.06
CA PRO A 305 -23.09 1.28 2.77
C PRO A 305 -21.60 1.70 2.73
N ALA A 306 -21.18 2.16 1.58
CA ALA A 306 -19.82 2.67 1.36
C ALA A 306 -19.53 3.84 2.30
N GLY A 307 -18.58 3.63 3.22
CA GLY A 307 -17.95 4.72 3.94
C GLY A 307 -17.06 5.53 2.99
N PRO A 308 -16.84 6.82 3.24
CA PRO A 308 -15.96 7.63 2.41
C PRO A 308 -14.54 7.10 2.47
N VAL A 309 -14.01 6.72 1.33
CA VAL A 309 -12.60 6.35 1.16
C VAL A 309 -11.80 7.63 1.01
N SER A 310 -10.83 7.76 1.83
CA SER A 310 -9.90 8.86 1.79
C SER A 310 -8.56 8.38 1.27
N SER A 311 -8.28 8.63 0.01
CA SER A 311 -6.95 8.54 -0.58
C SER A 311 -6.43 9.94 -0.90
N ALA A 312 -6.48 10.86 0.08
CA ALA A 312 -5.88 12.17 -0.07
C ALA A 312 -4.44 12.11 0.40
N GLY A 313 -3.52 12.24 -0.51
CA GLY A 313 -2.23 12.80 -0.14
C GLY A 313 -2.46 14.23 0.36
N PRO A 314 -1.83 14.68 1.47
CA PRO A 314 -2.08 15.99 2.05
C PRO A 314 -1.82 17.10 1.05
N ALA A 315 -2.71 18.10 1.03
CA ALA A 315 -2.44 19.37 0.35
C ALA A 315 -1.26 20.04 1.05
N ASP A 316 -0.18 20.32 0.31
CA ASP A 316 0.95 21.12 0.81
C ASP A 316 0.48 22.52 1.20
N PRO A 317 0.73 22.99 2.42
CA PRO A 317 0.60 24.39 2.71
C PRO A 317 1.73 25.15 1.98
N ALA A 318 1.35 26.11 1.15
CA ALA A 318 2.29 26.95 0.42
C ALA A 318 3.14 27.79 1.37
N GLY A 319 4.40 27.36 1.58
CA GLY A 319 5.42 28.17 2.23
C GLY A 319 6.25 28.95 1.19
N PRO A 320 6.80 30.13 1.53
CA PRO A 320 7.51 30.99 0.59
C PRO A 320 8.83 30.36 0.13
N VAL A 321 9.02 30.29 -1.17
CA VAL A 321 10.20 29.69 -1.82
C VAL A 321 11.30 30.74 -1.97
N SER A 322 12.45 30.47 -1.39
CA SER A 322 13.70 31.16 -1.72
C SER A 322 14.30 30.54 -3.00
N SER A 323 14.52 31.37 -4.00
CA SER A 323 15.05 30.98 -5.29
C SER A 323 16.56 30.74 -5.24
N ALA A 324 17.01 29.51 -5.42
CA ALA A 324 18.37 29.20 -5.83
C ALA A 324 18.33 28.46 -7.18
N GLY A 325 19.08 28.97 -8.15
CA GLY A 325 19.07 28.50 -9.54
C GLY A 325 19.70 27.12 -9.73
N PRO A 326 19.50 26.50 -10.92
CA PRO A 326 19.85 25.12 -11.18
C PRO A 326 21.33 24.92 -11.49
N ALA A 327 21.97 24.03 -10.74
CA ALA A 327 23.19 23.37 -11.18
C ALA A 327 22.81 22.04 -11.83
N SER A 328 23.13 21.86 -13.10
CA SER A 328 23.04 20.56 -13.78
C SER A 328 24.13 19.64 -13.28
N PRO A 329 23.84 18.44 -12.77
CA PRO A 329 24.87 17.42 -12.59
C PRO A 329 24.99 16.57 -13.86
N ALA A 330 26.20 16.56 -14.41
CA ALA A 330 26.63 15.52 -15.36
C ALA A 330 26.62 14.17 -14.61
N GLY A 331 25.67 13.31 -14.92
CA GLY A 331 25.57 11.98 -14.34
C GLY A 331 26.78 11.13 -14.73
N SER A 332 27.54 10.69 -13.75
CA SER A 332 28.69 9.81 -13.92
C SER A 332 28.26 8.40 -14.39
N ALA A 333 29.10 7.73 -15.18
CA ALA A 333 28.86 6.37 -15.68
C ALA A 333 28.70 5.33 -14.56
N GLU A 334 29.16 5.64 -13.33
CA GLU A 334 28.99 4.80 -12.15
C GLU A 334 27.52 4.71 -11.64
N ALA A 335 26.71 5.77 -11.85
CA ALA A 335 25.29 5.72 -11.50
C ALA A 335 24.51 4.74 -12.40
N ARG A 336 24.95 4.55 -13.65
CA ARG A 336 24.35 3.60 -14.59
C ARG A 336 24.70 2.14 -14.27
N SER A 337 25.83 1.88 -13.61
CA SER A 337 26.25 0.52 -13.22
C SER A 337 25.48 0.01 -12.00
N ARG A 338 25.02 0.89 -11.11
CA ARG A 338 24.18 0.49 -9.94
C ARG A 338 22.72 0.23 -10.33
N ALA A 339 22.21 0.85 -11.39
CA ALA A 339 20.87 0.57 -11.92
C ALA A 339 20.72 -0.84 -12.52
N ALA A 340 21.82 -1.54 -12.80
CA ALA A 340 21.81 -2.91 -13.31
C ALA A 340 21.50 -3.99 -12.25
N GLY A 341 21.34 -3.58 -10.97
CA GLY A 341 20.98 -4.45 -9.85
C GLY A 341 19.53 -4.23 -9.38
N ALA A 342 18.59 -3.97 -10.29
CA ALA A 342 17.17 -3.85 -9.92
C ALA A 342 16.76 -5.04 -9.07
N LEU A 343 16.18 -4.77 -7.90
CA LEU A 343 15.69 -5.77 -6.97
C LEU A 343 14.58 -6.56 -7.68
N ARG A 344 14.93 -7.68 -8.29
CA ARG A 344 13.94 -8.64 -8.77
C ARG A 344 13.56 -9.48 -7.57
N LEU A 345 12.37 -9.25 -7.03
CA LEU A 345 11.81 -10.24 -6.10
C LEU A 345 11.75 -11.57 -6.85
N PRO A 346 12.30 -12.67 -6.30
CA PRO A 346 12.20 -13.97 -6.93
C PRO A 346 10.73 -14.30 -7.21
N ARG A 347 10.43 -14.97 -8.34
CA ARG A 347 9.07 -15.49 -8.57
C ARG A 347 8.73 -16.43 -7.41
N GLY A 348 7.60 -16.21 -6.77
CA GLY A 348 7.16 -16.98 -5.60
C GLY A 348 7.65 -16.46 -4.23
N ALA A 349 8.53 -15.45 -4.19
CA ALA A 349 8.83 -14.76 -2.92
C ALA A 349 7.85 -13.62 -2.70
N ALA A 350 7.13 -13.63 -1.60
CA ALA A 350 6.34 -12.50 -1.15
C ALA A 350 7.12 -11.74 -0.06
N LEU A 351 7.43 -10.47 -0.32
CA LEU A 351 7.86 -9.55 0.72
C LEU A 351 6.61 -8.86 1.25
N ARG A 352 6.34 -9.02 2.55
CA ARG A 352 5.19 -8.42 3.20
C ARG A 352 5.61 -7.34 4.15
N THR A 353 4.87 -6.25 4.16
CA THR A 353 5.11 -5.17 5.12
C THR A 353 3.79 -4.55 5.59
N TYR A 354 3.82 -4.03 6.79
CA TYR A 354 2.67 -3.49 7.49
C TYR A 354 2.89 -2.02 7.86
N ALA A 355 1.86 -1.21 7.66
CA ALA A 355 1.80 0.16 8.14
C ALA A 355 0.53 0.43 8.96
N ALA A 356 0.61 1.38 9.88
CA ALA A 356 -0.55 2.02 10.48
C ALA A 356 -0.36 3.53 10.38
N THR A 357 -1.36 4.23 9.83
CA THR A 357 -1.33 5.70 9.71
C THR A 357 -2.64 6.27 10.22
N GLY A 358 -2.77 7.58 10.34
CA GLY A 358 -4.07 8.22 10.48
C GLY A 358 -4.97 7.92 9.28
N ALA A 359 -6.29 7.97 9.46
CA ALA A 359 -7.22 7.61 8.39
C ALA A 359 -6.93 8.37 7.09
N ASP A 360 -6.67 9.67 7.19
CA ASP A 360 -6.42 10.57 6.07
C ASP A 360 -5.07 11.28 6.17
N ASP A 361 -4.17 10.79 7.00
CA ASP A 361 -2.89 11.45 7.24
C ASP A 361 -1.72 10.50 7.02
N TYR A 362 -1.05 10.66 5.90
CA TYR A 362 0.17 9.96 5.52
C TYR A 362 1.44 10.79 5.77
N SER A 363 1.32 11.93 6.46
CA SER A 363 2.49 12.73 6.84
C SER A 363 3.37 12.03 7.88
N ARG A 364 2.82 11.02 8.55
CA ARG A 364 3.52 10.20 9.54
C ARG A 364 3.08 8.75 9.47
N THR A 365 4.03 7.84 9.48
CA THR A 365 3.80 6.43 9.77
C THR A 365 4.40 6.13 11.14
N PRO A 366 3.59 6.08 12.20
CA PRO A 366 4.12 5.85 13.53
C PRO A 366 4.77 4.48 13.64
N TRP A 367 5.97 4.49 14.19
CA TRP A 367 6.63 3.27 14.62
C TRP A 367 6.16 2.90 16.04
N PHE A 368 6.04 1.61 16.29
CA PHE A 368 5.85 1.07 17.63
C PHE A 368 6.64 -0.23 17.77
N PRO A 369 7.07 -0.60 19.01
CA PRO A 369 8.05 -1.66 19.21
C PRO A 369 7.72 -3.00 18.58
N ALA A 370 6.44 -3.38 18.53
CA ALA A 370 6.03 -4.65 17.95
C ALA A 370 6.31 -4.78 16.44
N LEU A 371 6.53 -3.67 15.72
CA LEU A 371 6.95 -3.71 14.32
C LEU A 371 8.34 -4.33 14.13
N ASP A 372 9.20 -4.22 15.14
CA ASP A 372 10.55 -4.77 15.16
C ASP A 372 10.64 -6.14 15.82
N ALA A 373 9.49 -6.70 16.27
CA ALA A 373 9.47 -8.01 16.89
C ALA A 373 9.96 -9.09 15.90
N ASP A 374 10.92 -9.89 16.32
CA ASP A 374 11.38 -11.05 15.56
C ASP A 374 10.70 -12.31 16.12
N LEU A 375 9.73 -12.81 15.39
CA LEU A 375 8.99 -14.02 15.74
C LEU A 375 9.59 -15.28 15.10
N GLY A 376 10.54 -15.14 14.17
CA GLY A 376 11.05 -16.27 13.40
C GLY A 376 9.99 -16.88 12.47
N ALA A 377 10.21 -18.11 12.05
CA ALA A 377 9.31 -18.82 11.15
C ALA A 377 8.01 -19.26 11.87
N PRO A 378 6.87 -19.33 11.15
CA PRO A 378 5.66 -19.91 11.67
C PRO A 378 5.82 -21.42 11.90
N LEU A 379 5.27 -21.94 13.01
CA LEU A 379 5.31 -23.37 13.35
C LEU A 379 4.10 -24.16 12.82
N GLY A 380 3.21 -23.51 12.11
CA GLY A 380 2.00 -24.10 11.52
C GLY A 380 1.05 -23.05 10.98
N GLU A 381 -0.12 -23.49 10.57
CA GLU A 381 -1.18 -22.61 10.07
C GLU A 381 -1.87 -21.86 11.21
N ALA A 382 -2.55 -20.77 10.86
CA ALA A 382 -3.42 -20.08 11.80
C ALA A 382 -4.61 -20.96 12.18
N ALA A 383 -4.93 -21.00 13.48
CA ALA A 383 -6.08 -21.75 13.99
C ALA A 383 -6.99 -20.85 14.81
N LYS A 384 -8.29 -21.14 14.80
CA LYS A 384 -9.30 -20.42 15.59
C LYS A 384 -9.78 -21.30 16.74
N GLU A 385 -9.66 -20.78 17.97
CA GLU A 385 -10.20 -21.41 19.18
C GLU A 385 -10.88 -20.34 20.03
N ASP A 386 -12.08 -20.61 20.53
CA ASP A 386 -12.87 -19.71 21.39
C ASP A 386 -12.99 -18.26 20.84
N GLY A 387 -13.14 -18.10 19.53
CA GLY A 387 -13.26 -16.80 18.87
C GLY A 387 -11.93 -16.09 18.60
N VAL A 388 -10.82 -16.66 19.02
CA VAL A 388 -9.47 -16.10 18.85
C VAL A 388 -8.74 -16.83 17.74
N TRP A 389 -8.26 -16.10 16.74
CA TRP A 389 -7.29 -16.61 15.78
C TRP A 389 -5.89 -16.55 16.37
N ARG A 390 -5.15 -17.63 16.25
CA ARG A 390 -3.81 -17.78 16.79
C ARG A 390 -2.88 -18.44 15.79
N ARG A 391 -1.61 -18.01 15.80
CA ARG A 391 -0.50 -18.68 15.12
C ARG A 391 0.72 -18.72 16.02
N ASP A 392 1.38 -19.88 16.05
CA ASP A 392 2.60 -20.08 16.81
C ASP A 392 3.82 -19.89 15.89
N PHE A 393 4.88 -19.31 16.46
CA PHE A 393 6.14 -19.04 15.81
C PHE A 393 7.30 -19.54 16.64
N GLU A 394 8.48 -19.69 16.02
CA GLU A 394 9.70 -20.07 16.75
C GLU A 394 9.97 -19.14 17.94
N GLY A 395 9.86 -17.83 17.73
CA GLY A 395 10.12 -16.78 18.72
C GLY A 395 8.90 -16.36 19.55
N GLY A 396 7.72 -16.94 19.36
CA GLY A 396 6.56 -16.49 20.12
C GLY A 396 5.20 -16.98 19.66
N VAL A 397 4.18 -16.21 20.01
CA VAL A 397 2.76 -16.48 19.67
C VAL A 397 2.11 -15.17 19.29
N VAL A 398 1.30 -15.18 18.24
CA VAL A 398 0.44 -14.06 17.89
C VAL A 398 -1.01 -14.49 17.92
N ALA A 399 -1.88 -13.65 18.46
CA ALA A 399 -3.29 -13.90 18.48
C ALA A 399 -4.11 -12.64 18.20
N VAL A 400 -5.28 -12.80 17.60
CA VAL A 400 -6.18 -11.71 17.19
C VAL A 400 -7.64 -12.15 17.29
N VAL A 401 -8.51 -11.22 17.68
CA VAL A 401 -9.96 -11.36 17.56
C VAL A 401 -10.45 -10.41 16.48
N LEU A 402 -10.90 -10.96 15.35
CA LEU A 402 -11.35 -10.19 14.20
C LEU A 402 -12.71 -9.53 14.44
N GLY A 403 -12.90 -8.39 13.77
CA GLY A 403 -14.19 -7.74 13.63
C GLY A 403 -14.72 -7.09 14.90
N GLU A 404 -16.03 -6.83 14.85
CA GLU A 404 -16.84 -6.36 15.97
C GLU A 404 -17.62 -7.54 16.57
N GLY A 405 -17.69 -7.65 17.88
CA GLY A 405 -18.47 -8.73 18.47
C GLY A 405 -17.98 -9.13 19.87
N ARG A 406 -18.03 -10.43 20.16
CA ARG A 406 -17.54 -10.96 21.42
C ARG A 406 -16.03 -11.13 21.36
N GLY A 407 -15.34 -10.64 22.39
CA GLY A 407 -13.95 -11.00 22.62
C GLY A 407 -13.78 -12.50 22.88
N GLY A 408 -12.53 -12.93 23.05
CA GLY A 408 -12.18 -14.29 23.39
C GLY A 408 -11.07 -14.32 24.42
N THR A 409 -10.62 -15.52 24.77
CA THR A 409 -9.48 -15.72 25.67
C THR A 409 -8.41 -16.54 24.96
N VAL A 410 -7.20 -15.98 24.83
CA VAL A 410 -6.06 -16.74 24.33
C VAL A 410 -5.32 -17.42 25.47
N ARG A 411 -4.99 -18.69 25.28
CA ARG A 411 -4.08 -19.43 26.17
C ARG A 411 -2.66 -19.33 25.64
N LEU A 412 -1.76 -18.84 26.48
CA LEU A 412 -0.36 -18.62 26.12
C LEU A 412 0.55 -19.61 26.89
N PRO A 413 1.61 -20.13 26.29
CA PRO A 413 2.68 -20.80 26.99
C PRO A 413 3.27 -19.92 28.09
N ALA A 414 3.76 -20.55 29.17
CA ALA A 414 4.44 -19.84 30.23
C ALA A 414 5.73 -19.17 29.73
N GLY A 415 6.09 -18.03 30.33
CA GLY A 415 7.36 -17.34 30.05
C GLY A 415 7.32 -16.35 28.85
N LEU A 416 6.16 -16.18 28.22
CA LEU A 416 6.05 -15.17 27.14
C LEU A 416 5.97 -13.75 27.71
N ARG A 417 6.50 -12.81 26.95
CA ARG A 417 6.55 -11.39 27.27
C ARG A 417 6.02 -10.55 26.10
N ALA A 418 5.45 -9.39 26.41
CA ALA A 418 5.14 -8.40 25.37
C ALA A 418 6.45 -7.86 24.77
N PRO A 419 6.44 -7.35 23.52
CA PRO A 419 7.56 -6.59 22.98
C PRO A 419 7.88 -5.41 23.89
N GLY A 420 9.16 -5.26 24.25
CA GLY A 420 9.67 -4.12 25.00
C GLY A 420 9.93 -2.91 24.09
N PRO A 421 10.56 -1.84 24.61
CA PRO A 421 10.75 -0.58 23.88
C PRO A 421 11.52 -0.71 22.55
N THR A 422 12.29 -1.77 22.38
CA THR A 422 13.09 -2.03 21.17
C THR A 422 12.57 -3.19 20.33
N GLY A 423 11.37 -3.71 20.65
CA GLY A 423 10.80 -4.89 19.98
C GLY A 423 11.32 -6.23 20.52
N ASP A 424 12.29 -6.22 21.44
CA ASP A 424 12.85 -7.41 22.07
C ASP A 424 11.91 -7.97 23.19
N PRO A 425 12.09 -9.23 23.64
CA PRO A 425 11.23 -9.84 24.65
C PRO A 425 11.54 -9.38 26.08
N ASP A 426 11.79 -8.10 26.29
CA ASP A 426 12.09 -7.46 27.58
C ASP A 426 10.89 -6.66 28.15
N GLY A 427 9.76 -6.66 27.48
CA GLY A 427 8.52 -6.07 27.96
C GLY A 427 7.91 -6.83 29.15
N ARG A 428 6.69 -6.45 29.55
CA ARG A 428 6.00 -7.09 30.69
C ARG A 428 5.75 -8.58 30.44
N ALA A 429 5.87 -9.38 31.48
CA ALA A 429 5.46 -10.79 31.45
C ALA A 429 3.96 -10.92 31.17
N LEU A 430 3.58 -11.88 30.33
CA LEU A 430 2.20 -12.17 29.98
C LEU A 430 1.66 -13.34 30.81
N GLY A 431 0.38 -13.30 31.16
CA GLY A 431 -0.30 -14.40 31.83
C GLY A 431 -0.56 -15.57 30.89
N SER A 432 -0.79 -16.75 31.45
CA SER A 432 -1.13 -17.96 30.69
C SER A 432 -2.50 -17.89 30.01
N GLU A 433 -3.40 -17.04 30.48
CA GLU A 433 -4.70 -16.76 29.91
C GLU A 433 -4.88 -15.25 29.79
N MET A 434 -5.19 -14.76 28.56
CA MET A 434 -5.37 -13.35 28.30
C MET A 434 -6.69 -13.10 27.59
N PRO A 435 -7.58 -12.29 28.17
CA PRO A 435 -8.78 -11.85 27.48
C PRO A 435 -8.41 -10.86 26.37
N LEU A 436 -8.96 -11.06 25.19
CA LEU A 436 -8.86 -10.17 24.04
C LEU A 436 -10.26 -9.64 23.69
N ALA A 437 -10.38 -8.35 23.58
CA ALA A 437 -11.58 -7.71 23.03
C ALA A 437 -11.67 -7.95 21.52
N ALA A 438 -12.85 -7.83 20.95
CA ALA A 438 -13.03 -7.77 19.50
C ALA A 438 -12.23 -6.59 18.91
N GLY A 439 -11.68 -6.76 17.72
CA GLY A 439 -10.81 -5.76 17.08
C GLY A 439 -9.50 -5.52 17.85
N SER A 440 -9.01 -6.51 18.57
CA SER A 440 -7.73 -6.43 19.29
C SER A 440 -6.83 -7.63 19.03
N GLY A 441 -5.52 -7.44 19.22
CA GLY A 441 -4.52 -8.48 19.05
C GLY A 441 -3.40 -8.40 20.07
N ILE A 442 -2.59 -9.45 20.12
CA ILE A 442 -1.42 -9.55 20.98
C ILE A 442 -0.27 -10.18 20.22
N ILE A 443 0.94 -9.67 20.44
CA ILE A 443 2.20 -10.28 20.06
C ILE A 443 2.94 -10.63 21.34
N ALA A 444 3.29 -11.91 21.49
CA ALA A 444 3.91 -12.47 22.68
C ALA A 444 5.21 -13.16 22.28
N LEU A 445 6.32 -12.70 22.83
CA LEU A 445 7.68 -13.15 22.48
C LEU A 445 8.23 -14.09 23.53
N ARG A 446 9.00 -15.10 23.11
CA ARG A 446 9.81 -15.96 24.01
C ARG A 446 11.00 -15.15 24.51
N ALA A 447 11.30 -15.26 25.80
CA ALA A 447 12.45 -14.61 26.42
C ALA A 447 13.76 -15.35 26.09
#